data_7b61545e39f469964122560631765a53
#
_entry.id   7b61545e39f469964122560631765a53
#
_cell.length_a   1.000
_cell.length_b   1.000
_cell.length_c   1.000
_cell.angle_alpha   90.00
_cell.angle_beta   90.00
_cell.angle_gamma   90.00
#
_symmetry.space_group_name_H-M   'P 1'
#
loop_
_entity.id
_entity.type
_entity.pdbx_description
1 polymer ?
#
loop_
_entity_poly.entity_id
_entity_poly.type
_entity_poly.pdbx_seq_one_letter_code
_entity_poly.pdbx_strand_id
1 'polypeptide(L)'
;MRRPIASTWIALRVLLAAGAALAANAVTAGAPAPAFTITDTSGNSVQLGDYKGRYVVLEWTNPECPFVRKHYSSGNMQALQKEFAGRDVAWLAINSTNASHSEFRTPRQMSDWMKSQAAAPAATLVDSASEMARAYSARTTPHMFVIDPAGKVIYNGAIDDKRSANLADVKSANNYVRAALGEAMSGKPVTVGVTTPYGCSVKY
;
A
#
# COMPACT_ATOMS: atom_id res chain seq x y z
N MET A 1 38.50 -72.06 -9.86
CA MET A 1 38.74 -70.68 -9.42
C MET A 1 37.55 -69.83 -9.88
N ARG A 2 36.63 -69.49 -8.97
CA ARG A 2 35.45 -68.67 -9.28
C ARG A 2 35.66 -67.30 -8.61
N ARG A 3 35.63 -66.20 -9.38
CA ARG A 3 35.73 -64.80 -8.90
C ARG A 3 34.33 -64.33 -8.48
N PRO A 4 34.19 -63.62 -7.35
CA PRO A 4 32.91 -63.00 -6.98
C PRO A 4 32.67 -61.68 -7.72
N ILE A 5 31.43 -61.49 -8.17
CA ILE A 5 30.94 -60.26 -8.80
C ILE A 5 30.51 -59.31 -7.65
N ALA A 6 31.19 -58.17 -7.54
CA ALA A 6 30.82 -57.13 -6.61
C ALA A 6 29.65 -56.28 -7.19
N SER A 7 28.46 -56.36 -6.56
CA SER A 7 27.32 -55.54 -6.92
C SER A 7 27.43 -54.17 -6.23
N THR A 8 27.64 -53.13 -7.02
CA THR A 8 27.71 -51.74 -6.55
C THR A 8 26.27 -51.19 -6.49
N TRP A 9 25.76 -51.01 -5.28
CA TRP A 9 24.49 -50.32 -5.05
C TRP A 9 24.69 -48.79 -5.12
N ILE A 10 24.18 -48.15 -6.17
CA ILE A 10 24.13 -46.68 -6.26
C ILE A 10 22.85 -46.23 -5.53
N ALA A 11 23.06 -45.67 -4.34
CA ALA A 11 21.97 -45.05 -3.56
C ALA A 11 21.63 -43.67 -4.16
N LEU A 12 20.53 -43.58 -4.88
CA LEU A 12 19.98 -42.34 -5.37
C LEU A 12 19.37 -41.53 -4.21
N ARG A 13 20.06 -40.51 -3.74
CA ARG A 13 19.52 -39.56 -2.76
C ARG A 13 18.62 -38.54 -3.49
N VAL A 14 17.32 -38.70 -3.34
CA VAL A 14 16.34 -37.70 -3.75
C VAL A 14 16.35 -36.59 -2.70
N LEU A 15 16.90 -35.40 -3.03
CA LEU A 15 16.73 -34.20 -2.22
C LEU A 15 15.30 -33.66 -2.43
N LEU A 16 14.42 -33.87 -1.46
CA LEU A 16 13.17 -33.12 -1.39
C LEU A 16 13.52 -31.67 -0.98
N ALA A 17 13.45 -30.76 -1.92
CA ALA A 17 13.42 -29.33 -1.65
C ALA A 17 12.03 -29.00 -1.06
N ALA A 18 11.96 -28.89 0.26
CA ALA A 18 10.77 -28.35 0.93
C ALA A 18 10.65 -26.87 0.58
N GLY A 19 9.82 -26.56 -0.41
CA GLY A 19 9.39 -25.19 -0.70
C GLY A 19 8.55 -24.70 0.49
N ALA A 20 9.12 -23.87 1.35
CA ALA A 20 8.38 -23.15 2.36
C ALA A 20 7.44 -22.17 1.63
N ALA A 21 6.17 -22.49 1.51
CA ALA A 21 5.14 -21.53 1.14
C ALA A 21 5.10 -20.48 2.25
N LEU A 22 5.68 -19.30 1.99
CA LEU A 22 5.52 -18.14 2.84
C LEU A 22 4.03 -17.78 2.82
N ALA A 23 3.31 -18.15 3.87
CA ALA A 23 1.97 -17.61 4.10
C ALA A 23 2.13 -16.08 4.15
N ALA A 24 1.45 -15.38 3.24
CA ALA A 24 1.42 -13.93 3.23
C ALA A 24 0.74 -13.47 4.53
N ASN A 25 1.53 -13.21 5.56
CA ASN A 25 1.03 -12.61 6.78
C ASN A 25 0.54 -11.20 6.45
N ALA A 26 -0.65 -10.85 6.96
CA ALA A 26 -1.15 -9.49 6.83
C ALA A 26 -0.09 -8.50 7.32
N VAL A 27 0.20 -7.48 6.49
CA VAL A 27 1.19 -6.46 6.83
C VAL A 27 0.71 -5.69 8.06
N THR A 28 1.46 -5.78 9.16
CA THR A 28 1.12 -5.14 10.44
C THR A 28 2.16 -4.09 10.82
N ALA A 29 1.81 -3.19 11.74
CA ALA A 29 2.79 -2.26 12.31
C ALA A 29 3.98 -3.03 12.93
N GLY A 30 5.19 -2.56 12.65
CA GLY A 30 6.45 -3.19 13.03
C GLY A 30 7.03 -4.14 11.97
N ALA A 31 6.23 -4.63 11.01
CA ALA A 31 6.72 -5.50 9.94
C ALA A 31 7.47 -4.72 8.86
N PRO A 32 8.45 -5.34 8.16
CA PRO A 32 9.01 -4.77 6.94
C PRO A 32 7.92 -4.55 5.90
N ALA A 33 7.95 -3.40 5.23
CA ALA A 33 7.04 -3.11 4.13
C ALA A 33 7.38 -4.02 2.92
N PRO A 34 6.40 -4.68 2.29
CA PRO A 34 6.61 -5.43 1.07
C PRO A 34 7.23 -4.56 -0.03
N ALA A 35 8.30 -5.05 -0.66
CA ALA A 35 8.90 -4.39 -1.80
C ALA A 35 7.93 -4.42 -3.00
N PHE A 36 7.96 -3.36 -3.79
CA PHE A 36 7.25 -3.30 -5.07
C PHE A 36 8.08 -2.55 -6.10
N THR A 37 7.82 -2.84 -7.37
CA THR A 37 8.27 -2.05 -8.53
C THR A 37 7.10 -1.98 -9.49
N ILE A 38 6.66 -0.77 -9.83
CA ILE A 38 5.49 -0.54 -10.67
C ILE A 38 5.67 0.74 -11.50
N THR A 39 5.05 0.79 -12.68
CA THR A 39 5.06 2.00 -13.50
C THR A 39 3.99 2.99 -13.02
N ASP A 40 4.37 4.26 -12.83
CA ASP A 40 3.44 5.34 -12.50
C ASP A 40 2.62 5.80 -13.72
N THR A 41 1.65 6.68 -13.48
CA THR A 41 0.81 7.25 -14.55
C THR A 41 1.56 8.15 -15.52
N SER A 42 2.82 8.49 -15.25
CA SER A 42 3.71 9.28 -16.12
C SER A 42 4.67 8.40 -16.91
N GLY A 43 4.67 7.09 -16.70
CA GLY A 43 5.54 6.13 -17.38
C GLY A 43 6.87 5.86 -16.67
N ASN A 44 7.09 6.41 -15.48
CA ASN A 44 8.31 6.18 -14.71
C ASN A 44 8.21 4.89 -13.90
N SER A 45 9.32 4.16 -13.78
CA SER A 45 9.43 3.05 -12.83
C SER A 45 9.55 3.61 -11.41
N VAL A 46 8.69 3.15 -10.51
CA VAL A 46 8.64 3.54 -9.10
C VAL A 46 8.81 2.28 -8.25
N GLN A 47 9.75 2.30 -7.33
CA GLN A 47 9.98 1.21 -6.39
C GLN A 47 10.09 1.75 -4.96
N LEU A 48 9.71 0.92 -3.98
CA LEU A 48 9.78 1.35 -2.57
C LEU A 48 11.21 1.77 -2.17
N GLY A 49 12.22 1.12 -2.75
CA GLY A 49 13.63 1.42 -2.49
C GLY A 49 14.07 2.85 -2.83
N ASP A 50 13.38 3.52 -3.76
CA ASP A 50 13.68 4.89 -4.17
C ASP A 50 13.41 5.92 -3.05
N TYR A 51 12.60 5.51 -2.05
CA TYR A 51 12.20 6.33 -0.91
C TYR A 51 12.93 5.98 0.38
N LYS A 52 14.00 5.18 0.31
CA LYS A 52 14.79 4.83 1.50
C LYS A 52 15.31 6.08 2.20
N GLY A 53 15.16 6.12 3.52
CA GLY A 53 15.53 7.28 4.34
C GLY A 53 14.42 8.33 4.48
N ARG A 54 13.26 8.14 3.83
CA ARG A 54 12.10 9.02 3.90
C ARG A 54 10.89 8.28 4.47
N TYR A 55 9.93 9.02 5.01
CA TYR A 55 8.61 8.47 5.28
C TYR A 55 7.83 8.27 3.97
N VAL A 56 7.05 7.19 3.88
CA VAL A 56 6.19 6.91 2.72
C VAL A 56 4.77 6.67 3.20
N VAL A 57 3.81 7.33 2.56
CA VAL A 57 2.38 7.00 2.70
C VAL A 57 1.93 6.28 1.46
N LEU A 58 1.32 5.10 1.64
CA LEU A 58 0.60 4.39 0.59
C LEU A 58 -0.90 4.59 0.82
N GLU A 59 -1.58 5.14 -0.17
CA GLU A 59 -3.03 5.36 -0.18
C GLU A 59 -3.65 4.47 -1.25
N TRP A 60 -4.38 3.40 -0.86
CA TRP A 60 -5.25 2.72 -1.80
C TRP A 60 -6.48 3.56 -2.08
N THR A 61 -6.72 3.84 -3.35
CA THR A 61 -7.77 4.77 -3.80
C THR A 61 -8.55 4.22 -4.99
N ASN A 62 -9.82 4.63 -5.11
CA ASN A 62 -10.66 4.35 -6.27
C ASN A 62 -11.62 5.55 -6.49
N PRO A 63 -11.60 6.19 -7.66
CA PRO A 63 -12.49 7.32 -7.99
C PRO A 63 -13.98 7.04 -7.81
N GLU A 64 -14.40 5.79 -7.96
CA GLU A 64 -15.82 5.40 -7.84
C GLU A 64 -16.27 5.18 -6.39
N CYS A 65 -15.33 5.09 -5.44
CA CYS A 65 -15.65 4.85 -4.04
C CYS A 65 -16.18 6.11 -3.35
N PRO A 66 -17.40 6.11 -2.77
CA PRO A 66 -17.96 7.26 -2.05
C PRO A 66 -17.11 7.71 -0.86
N PHE A 67 -16.44 6.78 -0.20
CA PHE A 67 -15.55 7.07 0.92
C PHE A 67 -14.24 7.77 0.46
N VAL A 68 -13.73 7.44 -0.72
CA VAL A 68 -12.62 8.17 -1.35
C VAL A 68 -13.09 9.56 -1.76
N ARG A 69 -14.25 9.65 -2.43
CA ARG A 69 -14.86 10.95 -2.83
C ARG A 69 -15.05 11.89 -1.64
N LYS A 70 -15.46 11.38 -0.47
CA LYS A 70 -15.54 12.17 0.77
C LYS A 70 -14.24 12.94 1.03
N HIS A 71 -13.10 12.26 1.00
CA HIS A 71 -11.83 12.87 1.35
C HIS A 71 -11.26 13.78 0.28
N TYR A 72 -11.52 13.49 -1.00
CA TYR A 72 -11.11 14.35 -2.10
C TYR A 72 -12.02 15.56 -2.27
N SER A 73 -13.35 15.39 -2.23
CA SER A 73 -14.30 16.50 -2.37
C SER A 73 -14.27 17.47 -1.18
N SER A 74 -13.88 17.01 0.01
CA SER A 74 -13.67 17.89 1.18
C SER A 74 -12.33 18.61 1.19
N GLY A 75 -11.42 18.31 0.26
CA GLY A 75 -10.04 18.83 0.26
C GLY A 75 -9.11 18.18 1.31
N ASN A 76 -9.61 17.21 2.08
CA ASN A 76 -8.84 16.57 3.15
C ASN A 76 -7.60 15.83 2.63
N MET A 77 -7.75 15.07 1.54
CA MET A 77 -6.62 14.30 0.98
C MET A 77 -5.55 15.22 0.41
N GLN A 78 -5.96 16.24 -0.34
CA GLN A 78 -5.05 17.24 -0.92
C GLN A 78 -4.30 18.02 0.17
N ALA A 79 -5.00 18.37 1.26
CA ALA A 79 -4.37 19.05 2.40
C ALA A 79 -3.30 18.18 3.06
N LEU A 80 -3.57 16.89 3.26
CA LEU A 80 -2.60 15.92 3.79
C LEU A 80 -1.39 15.76 2.86
N GLN A 81 -1.65 15.54 1.57
CA GLN A 81 -0.59 15.40 0.57
C GLN A 81 0.34 16.61 0.57
N LYS A 82 -0.23 17.83 0.56
CA LYS A 82 0.54 19.09 0.57
C LYS A 82 1.30 19.29 1.89
N GLU A 83 0.65 19.04 3.04
CA GLU A 83 1.25 19.17 4.37
C GLU A 83 2.51 18.30 4.49
N PHE A 84 2.41 17.04 4.08
CA PHE A 84 3.48 16.08 4.27
C PHE A 84 4.53 16.12 3.15
N ALA A 85 4.19 16.52 1.93
CA ALA A 85 5.18 16.80 0.88
C ALA A 85 6.16 17.90 1.32
N GLY A 86 5.67 18.95 2.01
CA GLY A 86 6.51 20.01 2.60
C GLY A 86 7.41 19.55 3.74
N ARG A 87 7.24 18.31 4.22
CA ARG A 87 8.01 17.67 5.31
C ARG A 87 8.79 16.45 4.82
N ASP A 88 9.06 16.36 3.53
CA ASP A 88 9.80 15.28 2.86
C ASP A 88 9.18 13.87 3.03
N VAL A 89 7.86 13.79 3.05
CA VAL A 89 7.12 12.52 3.02
C VAL A 89 6.68 12.23 1.59
N ALA A 90 6.98 11.04 1.08
CA ALA A 90 6.50 10.59 -0.22
C ALA A 90 5.08 10.02 -0.08
N TRP A 91 4.11 10.62 -0.74
CA TRP A 91 2.72 10.13 -0.79
C TRP A 91 2.45 9.45 -2.11
N LEU A 92 2.15 8.14 -2.10
CA LEU A 92 1.86 7.33 -3.28
C LEU A 92 0.38 6.95 -3.28
N ALA A 93 -0.34 7.35 -4.32
CA ALA A 93 -1.74 6.97 -4.52
C ALA A 93 -1.81 5.74 -5.44
N ILE A 94 -2.46 4.65 -4.98
CA ILE A 94 -2.50 3.37 -5.66
C ILE A 94 -3.94 3.01 -6.03
N ASN A 95 -4.19 2.72 -7.30
CA ASN A 95 -5.42 2.10 -7.75
C ASN A 95 -5.14 0.65 -8.14
N SER A 96 -5.69 -0.29 -7.38
CA SER A 96 -5.55 -1.74 -7.61
C SER A 96 -6.87 -2.36 -8.11
N THR A 97 -7.59 -1.64 -8.94
CA THR A 97 -8.77 -2.19 -9.63
C THR A 97 -8.30 -3.10 -10.76
N ASN A 98 -8.73 -4.37 -10.75
CA ASN A 98 -8.40 -5.33 -11.80
C ASN A 98 -8.83 -4.82 -13.18
N ALA A 99 -8.00 -5.07 -14.20
CA ALA A 99 -8.23 -4.58 -15.56
C ALA A 99 -9.55 -5.07 -16.18
N SER A 100 -10.10 -6.20 -15.72
CA SER A 100 -11.39 -6.74 -16.18
C SER A 100 -12.60 -6.12 -15.48
N HIS A 101 -12.39 -5.35 -14.41
CA HIS A 101 -13.50 -4.76 -13.63
C HIS A 101 -14.03 -3.48 -14.28
N SER A 102 -15.34 -3.24 -14.24
CA SER A 102 -15.99 -2.06 -14.84
C SER A 102 -15.51 -0.71 -14.27
N GLU A 103 -15.02 -0.71 -13.04
CA GLU A 103 -14.44 0.48 -12.39
C GLU A 103 -12.95 0.68 -12.73
N PHE A 104 -12.35 -0.17 -13.57
CA PHE A 104 -10.94 -0.01 -13.96
C PHE A 104 -10.70 1.35 -14.61
N ARG A 105 -9.59 1.96 -14.23
CA ARG A 105 -9.11 3.21 -14.83
C ARG A 105 -7.71 3.03 -15.36
N THR A 106 -7.52 3.39 -16.62
CA THR A 106 -6.18 3.41 -17.25
C THR A 106 -5.26 4.41 -16.54
N PRO A 107 -3.93 4.30 -16.70
CA PRO A 107 -2.99 5.29 -16.15
C PRO A 107 -3.36 6.72 -16.50
N ARG A 108 -3.76 6.98 -17.75
CA ARG A 108 -4.21 8.31 -18.19
C ARG A 108 -5.46 8.77 -17.42
N GLN A 109 -6.48 7.92 -17.32
CA GLN A 109 -7.71 8.27 -16.59
C GLN A 109 -7.45 8.54 -15.11
N MET A 110 -6.54 7.78 -14.47
CA MET A 110 -6.13 8.05 -13.08
C MET A 110 -5.37 9.39 -12.96
N SER A 111 -4.46 9.68 -13.88
CA SER A 111 -3.77 10.97 -13.92
C SER A 111 -4.74 12.15 -14.09
N ASP A 112 -5.69 12.03 -15.03
CA ASP A 112 -6.68 13.06 -15.29
C ASP A 112 -7.61 13.26 -14.08
N TRP A 113 -7.98 12.16 -13.39
CA TRP A 113 -8.77 12.24 -12.16
C TRP A 113 -7.99 12.95 -11.04
N MET A 114 -6.73 12.59 -10.79
CA MET A 114 -5.90 13.27 -9.78
C MET A 114 -5.80 14.77 -10.06
N LYS A 115 -5.59 15.17 -11.31
CA LYS A 115 -5.56 16.58 -11.72
C LYS A 115 -6.90 17.27 -11.47
N SER A 116 -8.02 16.62 -11.81
CA SER A 116 -9.37 17.18 -11.60
C SER A 116 -9.68 17.41 -10.12
N GLN A 117 -9.06 16.61 -9.22
CA GLN A 117 -9.18 16.77 -7.78
C GLN A 117 -8.15 17.77 -7.19
N ALA A 118 -7.30 18.39 -8.00
CA ALA A 118 -6.16 19.18 -7.55
C ALA A 118 -5.28 18.43 -6.53
N ALA A 119 -5.20 17.10 -6.68
CA ALA A 119 -4.37 16.23 -5.86
C ALA A 119 -2.91 16.27 -6.33
N ALA A 120 -1.98 16.12 -5.40
CA ALA A 120 -0.55 16.19 -5.67
C ALA A 120 0.23 15.09 -4.94
N PRO A 121 -0.09 13.80 -5.14
CA PRO A 121 0.76 12.73 -4.65
C PRO A 121 2.12 12.77 -5.36
N ALA A 122 3.16 12.22 -4.74
CA ALA A 122 4.49 12.09 -5.35
C ALA A 122 4.46 11.18 -6.59
N ALA A 123 3.60 10.14 -6.56
CA ALA A 123 3.30 9.32 -7.74
C ALA A 123 1.88 8.75 -7.63
N THR A 124 1.27 8.46 -8.80
CA THR A 124 0.01 7.71 -8.91
C THR A 124 0.29 6.40 -9.63
N LEU A 125 -0.03 5.29 -8.99
CA LEU A 125 0.29 3.94 -9.43
C LEU A 125 -0.99 3.20 -9.84
N VAL A 126 -0.93 2.44 -10.95
CA VAL A 126 -2.04 1.61 -11.41
C VAL A 126 -1.61 0.14 -11.35
N ASP A 127 -2.06 -0.54 -10.31
CA ASP A 127 -1.79 -1.95 -10.01
C ASP A 127 -2.91 -2.82 -10.58
N SER A 128 -2.99 -2.91 -11.91
CA SER A 128 -4.07 -3.59 -12.63
C SER A 128 -4.13 -5.11 -12.42
N ALA A 129 -3.03 -5.72 -12.00
CA ALA A 129 -2.97 -7.14 -11.61
C ALA A 129 -3.25 -7.35 -10.11
N SER A 130 -3.41 -6.27 -9.35
CA SER A 130 -3.61 -6.28 -7.90
C SER A 130 -2.50 -6.98 -7.10
N GLU A 131 -1.29 -7.05 -7.66
CA GLU A 131 -0.14 -7.70 -7.02
C GLU A 131 0.31 -6.93 -5.77
N MET A 132 0.42 -5.61 -5.89
CA MET A 132 0.77 -4.75 -4.77
C MET A 132 -0.31 -4.78 -3.68
N ALA A 133 -1.60 -4.74 -4.06
CA ALA A 133 -2.69 -4.84 -3.11
C ALA A 133 -2.68 -6.18 -2.35
N ARG A 134 -2.39 -7.29 -3.01
CA ARG A 134 -2.25 -8.59 -2.35
C ARG A 134 -1.06 -8.64 -1.41
N ALA A 135 0.11 -8.13 -1.84
CA ALA A 135 1.31 -8.09 -1.01
C ALA A 135 1.10 -7.30 0.29
N TYR A 136 0.38 -6.18 0.24
CA TYR A 136 0.04 -5.37 1.40
C TYR A 136 -1.24 -5.83 2.11
N SER A 137 -1.96 -6.83 1.59
CA SER A 137 -3.28 -7.24 2.08
C SER A 137 -4.25 -6.05 2.17
N ALA A 138 -4.20 -5.15 1.18
CA ALA A 138 -5.09 -3.99 1.10
C ALA A 138 -6.53 -4.45 0.88
N ARG A 139 -7.47 -3.99 1.70
CA ARG A 139 -8.85 -4.51 1.71
C ARG A 139 -9.88 -3.54 1.19
N THR A 140 -9.66 -2.26 1.40
CA THR A 140 -10.65 -1.21 1.09
C THR A 140 -10.03 -0.03 0.38
N THR A 141 -10.87 0.84 -0.15
CA THR A 141 -10.50 2.19 -0.56
C THR A 141 -11.37 3.21 0.21
N PRO A 142 -10.74 4.14 0.98
CA PRO A 142 -9.31 4.23 1.23
C PRO A 142 -8.79 3.13 2.16
N HIS A 143 -7.50 2.77 2.01
CA HIS A 143 -6.72 1.99 2.96
C HIS A 143 -5.33 2.62 3.02
N MET A 144 -4.86 2.95 4.20
CA MET A 144 -3.64 3.74 4.41
C MET A 144 -2.55 2.90 5.04
N PHE A 145 -1.32 3.08 4.58
CA PHE A 145 -0.11 2.57 5.24
C PHE A 145 0.87 3.72 5.40
N VAL A 146 1.57 3.76 6.51
CA VAL A 146 2.71 4.65 6.73
C VAL A 146 3.94 3.80 6.96
N ILE A 147 5.00 4.09 6.22
CA ILE A 147 6.28 3.39 6.25
C ILE A 147 7.33 4.38 6.74
N ASP A 148 8.17 3.95 7.68
CA ASP A 148 9.25 4.75 8.24
C ASP A 148 10.50 4.77 7.32
N PRO A 149 11.49 5.64 7.59
CA PRO A 149 12.74 5.72 6.82
C PRO A 149 13.57 4.43 6.80
N ALA A 150 13.33 3.49 7.73
CA ALA A 150 13.97 2.18 7.78
C ALA A 150 13.23 1.12 6.95
N GLY A 151 12.09 1.48 6.33
CA GLY A 151 11.28 0.58 5.52
C GLY A 151 10.32 -0.30 6.33
N LYS A 152 9.99 0.07 7.57
CA LYS A 152 9.01 -0.62 8.40
C LYS A 152 7.65 0.06 8.33
N VAL A 153 6.58 -0.72 8.27
CA VAL A 153 5.23 -0.22 8.43
C VAL A 153 5.04 0.24 9.88
N ILE A 154 4.68 1.50 10.08
CA ILE A 154 4.39 2.06 11.41
C ILE A 154 2.91 2.33 11.62
N TYR A 155 2.14 2.36 10.53
CA TYR A 155 0.68 2.45 10.56
C TYR A 155 0.05 1.66 9.41
N ASN A 156 -1.07 0.99 9.71
CA ASN A 156 -1.89 0.26 8.73
C ASN A 156 -3.37 0.41 9.12
N GLY A 157 -4.21 1.01 8.26
CA GLY A 157 -5.64 1.07 8.56
C GLY A 157 -6.43 2.17 7.87
N ALA A 158 -7.38 2.71 8.60
CA ALA A 158 -8.28 3.77 8.14
C ALA A 158 -7.56 5.12 8.02
N ILE A 159 -8.11 6.02 7.20
CA ILE A 159 -7.61 7.40 7.16
C ILE A 159 -8.01 8.18 8.42
N ASP A 160 -9.21 7.94 8.96
CA ASP A 160 -9.75 8.60 10.14
C ASP A 160 -10.74 7.70 10.92
N ASP A 161 -11.28 8.22 12.03
CA ASP A 161 -12.24 7.55 12.92
C ASP A 161 -13.71 7.65 12.47
N LYS A 162 -14.02 8.37 11.37
CA LYS A 162 -15.41 8.59 10.88
C LYS A 162 -15.73 7.69 9.71
N ARG A 163 -16.24 6.50 10.00
CA ARG A 163 -16.58 5.44 9.03
C ARG A 163 -17.87 5.75 8.25
N SER A 164 -17.90 6.90 7.59
CA SER A 164 -19.05 7.37 6.80
C SER A 164 -18.57 7.96 5.48
N ALA A 165 -19.48 8.14 4.52
CA ALA A 165 -19.26 8.88 3.29
C ALA A 165 -19.68 10.35 3.39
N ASN A 166 -20.09 10.82 4.57
CA ASN A 166 -20.55 12.19 4.80
C ASN A 166 -19.34 13.16 4.88
N LEU A 167 -19.34 14.18 4.01
CA LEU A 167 -18.28 15.20 3.96
C LEU A 167 -18.16 16.00 5.27
N ALA A 168 -19.29 16.24 5.97
CA ALA A 168 -19.29 17.04 7.19
C ALA A 168 -18.47 16.40 8.32
N ASP A 169 -18.35 15.07 8.33
CA ASP A 169 -17.63 14.33 9.36
C ASP A 169 -16.11 14.58 9.33
N VAL A 170 -15.56 15.00 8.18
CA VAL A 170 -14.13 15.28 8.02
C VAL A 170 -13.65 16.34 9.00
N LYS A 171 -14.47 17.35 9.29
CA LYS A 171 -14.11 18.47 10.17
C LYS A 171 -13.90 18.06 11.64
N SER A 172 -14.57 17.00 12.08
CA SER A 172 -14.52 16.48 13.46
C SER A 172 -13.76 15.16 13.57
N ALA A 173 -13.18 14.67 12.46
CA ALA A 173 -12.48 13.39 12.42
C ALA A 173 -11.07 13.48 13.04
N ASN A 174 -10.71 12.47 13.81
CA ASN A 174 -9.33 12.23 14.19
C ASN A 174 -8.63 11.52 13.02
N ASN A 175 -7.68 12.19 12.38
CA ASN A 175 -6.96 11.65 11.25
C ASN A 175 -5.78 10.80 11.73
N TYR A 176 -5.87 9.49 11.56
CA TYR A 176 -4.85 8.54 12.02
C TYR A 176 -3.53 8.65 11.28
N VAL A 177 -3.55 8.97 9.97
CA VAL A 177 -2.33 9.15 9.18
C VAL A 177 -1.54 10.36 9.67
N ARG A 178 -2.24 11.48 9.92
CA ARG A 178 -1.62 12.69 10.47
C ARG A 178 -1.06 12.44 11.87
N ALA A 179 -1.80 11.72 12.71
CA ALA A 179 -1.34 11.36 14.06
C ALA A 179 -0.08 10.50 14.01
N ALA A 180 -0.10 9.42 13.24
CA ALA A 180 1.04 8.49 13.10
C ALA A 180 2.30 9.19 12.57
N LEU A 181 2.18 9.99 11.51
CA LEU A 181 3.31 10.76 10.98
C LEU A 181 3.79 11.82 11.97
N GLY A 182 2.87 12.54 12.63
CA GLY A 182 3.21 13.56 13.62
C GLY A 182 3.99 13.00 14.80
N GLU A 183 3.58 11.85 15.32
CA GLU A 183 4.27 11.15 16.42
C GLU A 183 5.65 10.65 15.94
N ALA A 184 5.70 9.90 14.85
CA ALA A 184 6.94 9.31 14.34
C ALA A 184 7.99 10.36 13.96
N MET A 185 7.60 11.43 13.27
CA MET A 185 8.50 12.53 12.87
C MET A 185 8.97 13.37 14.07
N SER A 186 8.30 13.26 15.22
CA SER A 186 8.72 13.85 16.48
C SER A 186 9.58 12.91 17.34
N GLY A 187 9.98 11.75 16.79
CA GLY A 187 10.76 10.74 17.50
C GLY A 187 9.97 9.95 18.54
N LYS A 188 8.63 10.02 18.51
CA LYS A 188 7.75 9.31 19.44
C LYS A 188 7.28 7.98 18.82
N PRO A 189 7.01 6.96 19.64
CA PRO A 189 6.32 5.78 19.18
C PRO A 189 4.93 6.13 18.64
N VAL A 190 4.50 5.45 17.57
CA VAL A 190 3.13 5.59 17.05
C VAL A 190 2.16 4.94 18.03
N THR A 191 1.29 5.74 18.64
CA THR A 191 0.35 5.28 19.67
C THR A 191 -0.70 4.33 19.10
N VAL A 192 -1.20 4.61 17.89
CA VAL A 192 -2.19 3.78 17.19
C VAL A 192 -1.58 3.29 15.88
N GLY A 193 -0.90 2.14 15.92
CA GLY A 193 -0.22 1.57 14.75
C GLY A 193 -1.14 0.81 13.80
N VAL A 194 -2.32 0.36 14.26
CA VAL A 194 -3.26 -0.42 13.45
C VAL A 194 -4.69 0.00 13.75
N THR A 195 -5.48 0.19 12.70
CA THR A 195 -6.93 0.38 12.80
C THR A 195 -7.65 -0.47 11.74
N THR A 196 -8.97 -0.65 11.88
CA THR A 196 -9.75 -1.31 10.84
C THR A 196 -10.05 -0.34 9.71
N PRO A 197 -9.54 -0.55 8.49
CA PRO A 197 -9.87 0.29 7.36
C PRO A 197 -11.35 0.17 7.01
N TYR A 198 -11.91 1.21 6.39
CA TYR A 198 -13.29 1.25 5.95
C TYR A 198 -13.39 1.81 4.54
N GLY A 199 -14.42 1.43 3.81
CA GLY A 199 -14.65 1.88 2.45
C GLY A 199 -15.14 0.76 1.53
N CYS A 200 -15.06 0.99 0.23
CA CYS A 200 -15.37 -0.03 -0.77
C CYS A 200 -14.27 -1.08 -0.83
N SER A 201 -14.61 -2.33 -1.05
CA SER A 201 -13.61 -3.39 -1.23
C SER A 201 -12.70 -3.11 -2.43
N VAL A 202 -11.41 -3.47 -2.30
CA VAL A 202 -10.49 -3.51 -3.44
C VAL A 202 -11.05 -4.51 -4.48
N LYS A 203 -10.97 -4.15 -5.75
CA LYS A 203 -11.52 -4.95 -6.87
C LYS A 203 -10.41 -5.83 -7.46
N TYR A 204 -10.16 -6.96 -6.80
CA TYR A 204 -9.16 -7.96 -7.22
C TYR A 204 -9.50 -8.63 -8.55
#